data_d9f61ab99c7d4a6edaf6a84ec72ef092
#
_entry.id   d9f61ab99c7d4a6edaf6a84ec72ef092
#
_cell.length_a   1.000
_cell.length_b   1.000
_cell.length_c   1.000
_cell.angle_alpha   90.00
_cell.angle_beta   90.00
_cell.angle_gamma   90.00
#
_symmetry.space_group_name_H-M   'P 1'
#
loop_
_entity.id
_entity.type
_entity.pdbx_description
1 polymer ?
#
loop_
_entity_poly.entity_id
_entity_poly.type
_entity_poly.pdbx_seq_one_letter_code
_entity_poly.pdbx_strand_id
1 'polypeptide(L)'
;MAGFGTAVAIPAAILIGLGFKPMFSAVICLVANTVAVGFGAVGLPATTLANQVAASGVATPEELCEVATFIILQLSLMFFITPFLILMMTDKTKILKNLTIALFVGAFSITVQFCCAHWIGPETPAILGSVAAIIAMLIYNKLFIKDEDPKDEVIVEKKTFGTVKTLKAWSVYGLIIFFILISSKIVPPVNELLNQTLVTKFDLPVIGNTFKFGWLSNAGLMIFLGAVIGGLIQGLSFSRLMKLLAKTTLSLQKTVVTICCLVAMAMLMNNTGMTNDIAKGLVLLTGAAFPFFAPLIGSIGTFVTGSATNANILFGKLQATAASDLGLINQSTFFGITGNETNWLAAANCAGSEGGKLLSPQSIAIATAACDMEGQDGDIMRKTMPFAIFWILMNGLMVFLGLHVF
;
A
#
# COMPACT_ATOMS: atom_id res chain seq x y z
N MET A 1 -1.22 -3.04 7.33
CA MET A 1 -2.22 -4.07 7.64
C MET A 1 -3.65 -3.57 7.48
N ALA A 2 -3.98 -2.41 8.02
CA ALA A 2 -5.32 -1.88 7.92
C ALA A 2 -5.56 -1.24 6.55
N GLY A 3 -6.61 -1.65 5.87
CA GLY A 3 -7.12 -1.00 4.67
C GLY A 3 -8.30 -0.09 5.01
N PHE A 4 -8.95 0.47 3.99
CA PHE A 4 -10.24 1.16 4.11
C PHE A 4 -10.30 2.33 5.12
N GLY A 5 -9.21 3.12 5.23
CA GLY A 5 -9.22 4.37 6.01
C GLY A 5 -8.86 4.26 7.48
N THR A 6 -8.79 3.06 8.06
CA THR A 6 -8.33 2.89 9.45
C THR A 6 -6.89 3.38 9.66
N ALA A 7 -6.07 3.34 8.62
CA ALA A 7 -4.70 3.85 8.62
C ALA A 7 -4.61 5.39 8.77
N VAL A 8 -5.68 6.11 8.49
CA VAL A 8 -5.78 7.56 8.71
C VAL A 8 -6.52 7.86 10.02
N ALA A 9 -7.66 7.19 10.23
CA ALA A 9 -8.56 7.50 11.34
C ALA A 9 -7.92 7.24 12.73
N ILE A 10 -7.25 6.09 12.90
CA ILE A 10 -6.67 5.74 14.20
C ILE A 10 -5.51 6.68 14.58
N PRO A 11 -4.47 6.90 13.72
CA PRO A 11 -3.40 7.84 14.07
C PRO A 11 -3.90 9.27 14.26
N ALA A 12 -4.88 9.73 13.47
CA ALA A 12 -5.44 11.06 13.62
C ALA A 12 -6.12 11.24 14.98
N ALA A 13 -6.92 10.28 15.42
CA ALA A 13 -7.54 10.29 16.76
C ALA A 13 -6.48 10.28 17.87
N ILE A 14 -5.38 9.52 17.71
CA ILE A 14 -4.27 9.49 18.68
C ILE A 14 -3.59 10.86 18.74
N LEU A 15 -3.28 11.49 17.61
CA LEU A 15 -2.64 12.81 17.57
C LEU A 15 -3.51 13.88 18.21
N ILE A 16 -4.83 13.86 17.98
CA ILE A 16 -5.77 14.78 18.65
C ILE A 16 -5.75 14.52 20.16
N GLY A 17 -5.77 13.26 20.60
CA GLY A 17 -5.65 12.88 21.99
C GLY A 17 -4.34 13.33 22.66
N LEU A 18 -3.27 13.52 21.88
CA LEU A 18 -1.99 14.09 22.30
C LEU A 18 -1.94 15.62 22.25
N GLY A 19 -3.07 16.29 21.89
CA GLY A 19 -3.18 17.75 21.88
C GLY A 19 -2.82 18.42 20.54
N PHE A 20 -2.59 17.67 19.47
CA PHE A 20 -2.39 18.26 18.14
C PHE A 20 -3.69 18.81 17.56
N LYS A 21 -3.59 19.88 16.75
CA LYS A 21 -4.76 20.49 16.10
C LYS A 21 -5.41 19.51 15.11
N PRO A 22 -6.76 19.43 15.04
CA PRO A 22 -7.48 18.52 14.15
C PRO A 22 -7.02 18.60 12.68
N MET A 23 -6.94 19.80 12.11
CA MET A 23 -6.49 20.03 10.74
C MET A 23 -5.05 19.50 10.49
N PHE A 24 -4.15 19.72 11.43
CA PHE A 24 -2.78 19.21 11.36
C PHE A 24 -2.78 17.68 11.40
N SER A 25 -3.54 17.08 12.33
CA SER A 25 -3.64 15.64 12.48
C SER A 25 -4.24 14.96 11.23
N ALA A 26 -5.27 15.57 10.62
CA ALA A 26 -5.85 15.07 9.38
C ALA A 26 -4.82 15.09 8.23
N VAL A 27 -4.17 16.22 7.99
CA VAL A 27 -3.22 16.37 6.87
C VAL A 27 -2.00 15.47 7.05
N ILE A 28 -1.40 15.42 8.25
CA ILE A 28 -0.19 14.62 8.49
C ILE A 28 -0.48 13.12 8.37
N CYS A 29 -1.65 12.65 8.84
CA CYS A 29 -2.03 11.25 8.71
C CYS A 29 -2.34 10.86 7.26
N LEU A 30 -2.92 11.75 6.46
CA LEU A 30 -3.10 11.55 5.03
C LEU A 30 -1.74 11.44 4.32
N VAL A 31 -0.82 12.37 4.58
CA VAL A 31 0.54 12.35 3.98
C VAL A 31 1.31 11.10 4.43
N ALA A 32 1.25 10.72 5.70
CA ALA A 32 1.93 9.52 6.20
C ALA A 32 1.36 8.23 5.59
N ASN A 33 0.07 8.20 5.27
CA ASN A 33 -0.58 7.02 4.71
C ASN A 33 -0.17 6.75 3.26
N THR A 34 0.42 7.71 2.53
CA THR A 34 0.73 7.54 1.11
C THR A 34 1.79 6.48 0.86
N VAL A 35 2.83 6.38 1.65
CA VAL A 35 4.03 5.55 1.38
C VAL A 35 3.73 4.03 1.33
N ALA A 36 2.61 3.58 1.85
CA ALA A 36 2.29 2.16 1.99
C ALA A 36 1.03 1.73 1.24
N VAL A 37 0.43 2.59 0.42
CA VAL A 37 -0.85 2.30 -0.25
C VAL A 37 -0.71 1.14 -1.23
N GLY A 38 0.39 1.07 -1.98
CA GLY A 38 0.68 -0.01 -2.93
C GLY A 38 0.76 -1.40 -2.28
N PHE A 39 1.09 -1.46 -1.00
CA PHE A 39 1.15 -2.70 -0.20
C PHE A 39 0.10 -2.74 0.90
N GLY A 40 -0.89 -1.85 0.85
CA GLY A 40 -2.04 -1.86 1.74
C GLY A 40 -2.84 -3.16 1.65
N ALA A 41 -3.62 -3.47 2.71
CA ALA A 41 -4.41 -4.71 2.79
C ALA A 41 -3.61 -5.97 2.41
N VAL A 42 -2.39 -6.08 2.97
CA VAL A 42 -1.49 -7.25 2.77
C VAL A 42 -1.10 -7.42 1.29
N GLY A 43 -0.66 -6.34 0.65
CA GLY A 43 -0.14 -6.38 -0.72
C GLY A 43 -1.19 -6.52 -1.83
N LEU A 44 -2.48 -6.42 -1.49
CA LEU A 44 -3.54 -6.60 -2.47
C LEU A 44 -3.42 -5.71 -3.72
N PRO A 45 -3.06 -4.42 -3.65
CA PRO A 45 -2.87 -3.60 -4.85
C PRO A 45 -1.76 -4.13 -5.75
N ALA A 46 -0.60 -4.46 -5.19
CA ALA A 46 0.54 -4.98 -5.96
C ALA A 46 0.23 -6.36 -6.59
N THR A 47 -0.39 -7.27 -5.82
CA THR A 47 -0.84 -8.58 -6.32
C THR A 47 -1.86 -8.43 -7.45
N THR A 48 -2.82 -7.51 -7.29
CA THR A 48 -3.82 -7.24 -8.32
C THR A 48 -3.18 -6.71 -9.59
N LEU A 49 -2.22 -5.78 -9.47
CA LEU A 49 -1.49 -5.25 -10.62
C LEU A 49 -0.74 -6.36 -11.36
N ALA A 50 0.03 -7.18 -10.65
CA ALA A 50 0.76 -8.29 -11.25
C ALA A 50 -0.17 -9.24 -12.02
N ASN A 51 -1.33 -9.57 -11.47
CA ASN A 51 -2.33 -10.38 -12.15
C ASN A 51 -2.91 -9.71 -13.41
N GLN A 52 -3.08 -8.39 -13.42
CA GLN A 52 -3.55 -7.65 -14.60
C GLN A 52 -2.53 -7.62 -15.73
N VAL A 53 -1.25 -7.64 -15.40
CA VAL A 53 -0.14 -7.59 -16.37
C VAL A 53 0.22 -8.99 -16.88
N ALA A 54 0.09 -10.01 -16.04
CA ALA A 54 0.39 -11.39 -16.42
C ALA A 54 -0.42 -11.85 -17.62
N ALA A 55 0.25 -12.50 -18.58
CA ALA A 55 -0.36 -12.99 -19.82
C ALA A 55 -1.49 -13.98 -19.56
N SER A 56 -1.38 -14.80 -18.53
CA SER A 56 -2.39 -15.78 -18.10
C SER A 56 -3.52 -15.19 -17.25
N GLY A 57 -3.45 -13.90 -16.87
CA GLY A 57 -4.36 -13.28 -15.93
C GLY A 57 -4.11 -13.69 -14.46
N VAL A 58 -3.11 -14.53 -14.22
CA VAL A 58 -2.64 -14.95 -12.89
C VAL A 58 -1.12 -14.90 -12.89
N ALA A 59 -0.55 -14.00 -12.10
CA ALA A 59 0.89 -13.83 -12.02
C ALA A 59 1.57 -15.02 -11.36
N THR A 60 2.73 -15.39 -11.90
CA THR A 60 3.63 -16.35 -11.26
C THR A 60 4.25 -15.75 -9.99
N PRO A 61 4.78 -16.58 -9.10
CA PRO A 61 5.47 -16.07 -7.91
C PRO A 61 6.66 -15.14 -8.23
N GLU A 62 7.31 -15.34 -9.36
CA GLU A 62 8.42 -14.51 -9.85
C GLU A 62 7.90 -13.15 -10.30
N GLU A 63 6.83 -13.11 -11.11
CA GLU A 63 6.18 -11.88 -11.56
C GLU A 63 5.61 -11.07 -10.39
N LEU A 64 5.06 -11.72 -9.36
CA LEU A 64 4.61 -11.07 -8.13
C LEU A 64 5.76 -10.36 -7.41
N CYS A 65 6.90 -11.03 -7.25
CA CYS A 65 8.08 -10.44 -6.62
C CYS A 65 8.67 -9.30 -7.46
N GLU A 66 8.71 -9.46 -8.78
CA GLU A 66 9.25 -8.47 -9.71
C GLU A 66 8.42 -7.17 -9.66
N VAL A 67 7.11 -7.27 -9.85
CA VAL A 67 6.21 -6.11 -9.78
C VAL A 67 6.27 -5.44 -8.41
N ALA A 68 6.29 -6.21 -7.32
CA ALA A 68 6.43 -5.67 -5.97
C ALA A 68 7.77 -4.94 -5.79
N THR A 69 8.87 -5.51 -6.29
CA THR A 69 10.20 -4.89 -6.25
C THR A 69 10.22 -3.56 -7.01
N PHE A 70 9.63 -3.51 -8.20
CA PHE A 70 9.56 -2.29 -9.00
C PHE A 70 8.73 -1.20 -8.35
N ILE A 71 7.61 -1.55 -7.70
CA ILE A 71 6.84 -0.58 -6.91
C ILE A 71 7.70 0.02 -5.79
N ILE A 72 8.47 -0.80 -5.04
CA ILE A 72 9.36 -0.30 -3.98
C ILE A 72 10.46 0.60 -4.54
N LEU A 73 11.08 0.24 -5.66
CA LEU A 73 12.11 1.05 -6.30
C LEU A 73 11.57 2.41 -6.72
N GLN A 74 10.39 2.46 -7.34
CA GLN A 74 9.76 3.70 -7.77
C GLN A 74 9.34 4.58 -6.58
N LEU A 75 8.94 3.98 -5.46
CA LEU A 75 8.60 4.69 -4.22
C LEU A 75 9.81 4.99 -3.33
N SER A 76 11.02 4.58 -3.72
CA SER A 76 12.20 4.62 -2.85
C SER A 76 12.47 5.98 -2.22
N LEU A 77 12.37 7.05 -3.00
CA LEU A 77 12.57 8.40 -2.49
C LEU A 77 11.51 8.83 -1.48
N MET A 78 10.28 8.31 -1.59
CA MET A 78 9.20 8.63 -0.66
C MET A 78 9.48 8.13 0.76
N PHE A 79 10.21 7.02 0.90
CA PHE A 79 10.59 6.49 2.22
C PHE A 79 11.52 7.42 3.00
N PHE A 80 12.22 8.32 2.33
CA PHE A 80 13.07 9.34 2.94
C PHE A 80 12.35 10.68 3.07
N ILE A 81 11.68 11.10 2.02
CA ILE A 81 11.04 12.41 1.95
C ILE A 81 9.81 12.49 2.86
N THR A 82 8.99 11.45 2.92
CA THR A 82 7.77 11.48 3.75
C THR A 82 8.06 11.65 5.24
N PRO A 83 8.95 10.86 5.89
CA PRO A 83 9.31 11.09 7.28
C PRO A 83 9.91 12.49 7.50
N PHE A 84 10.74 12.97 6.56
CA PHE A 84 11.31 14.31 6.62
C PHE A 84 10.22 15.38 6.61
N LEU A 85 9.27 15.30 5.69
CA LEU A 85 8.15 16.26 5.60
C LEU A 85 7.28 16.24 6.87
N ILE A 86 6.98 15.05 7.41
CA ILE A 86 6.22 14.89 8.64
C ILE A 86 6.93 15.59 9.81
N LEU A 87 8.24 15.38 9.96
CA LEU A 87 9.04 16.02 11.00
C LEU A 87 9.13 17.54 10.78
N MET A 88 9.29 17.99 9.55
CA MET A 88 9.30 19.42 9.21
C MET A 88 7.96 20.11 9.43
N MET A 89 6.84 19.38 9.29
CA MET A 89 5.52 19.91 9.63
C MET A 89 5.35 20.08 11.15
N THR A 90 6.05 19.29 11.95
CA THR A 90 6.00 19.33 13.42
C THR A 90 6.96 20.37 13.98
N ASP A 91 8.23 20.34 13.59
CA ASP A 91 9.25 21.29 14.03
C ASP A 91 10.15 21.73 12.87
N LYS A 92 9.99 22.98 12.44
CA LYS A 92 10.77 23.56 11.34
C LYS A 92 12.16 24.03 11.76
N THR A 93 12.45 24.10 13.04
CA THR A 93 13.70 24.70 13.54
C THR A 93 14.87 23.72 13.51
N LYS A 94 14.61 22.42 13.63
CA LYS A 94 15.62 21.36 13.73
C LYS A 94 15.83 20.61 12.41
N ILE A 95 16.07 21.32 11.29
CA ILE A 95 16.13 20.74 9.93
C ILE A 95 17.14 19.59 9.84
N LEU A 96 18.35 19.76 10.34
CA LEU A 96 19.41 18.73 10.26
C LEU A 96 19.06 17.48 11.07
N LYS A 97 18.51 17.65 12.28
CA LYS A 97 18.03 16.54 13.12
C LYS A 97 16.88 15.79 12.42
N ASN A 98 15.93 16.52 11.86
CA ASN A 98 14.81 15.95 11.12
C ASN A 98 15.29 15.17 9.88
N LEU A 99 16.27 15.69 9.16
CA LEU A 99 16.87 15.01 8.01
C LEU A 99 17.58 13.71 8.42
N THR A 100 18.40 13.74 9.48
CA THR A 100 19.11 12.55 9.94
C THR A 100 18.16 11.45 10.43
N ILE A 101 17.08 11.81 11.14
CA ILE A 101 16.03 10.86 11.54
C ILE A 101 15.37 10.24 10.29
N ALA A 102 14.96 11.09 9.34
CA ALA A 102 14.29 10.63 8.13
C ALA A 102 15.17 9.70 7.29
N LEU A 103 16.44 10.03 7.12
CA LEU A 103 17.40 9.18 6.41
C LEU A 103 17.62 7.85 7.12
N PHE A 104 17.79 7.86 8.43
CA PHE A 104 18.02 6.62 9.19
C PHE A 104 16.80 5.71 9.16
N VAL A 105 15.62 6.24 9.49
CA VAL A 105 14.36 5.45 9.52
C VAL A 105 13.97 5.01 8.10
N GLY A 106 14.12 5.90 7.12
CA GLY A 106 13.87 5.60 5.71
C GLY A 106 14.75 4.48 5.18
N ALA A 107 16.07 4.53 5.47
CA ALA A 107 17.01 3.50 5.05
C ALA A 107 16.66 2.11 5.60
N PHE A 108 16.36 2.02 6.90
CA PHE A 108 15.94 0.76 7.51
C PHE A 108 14.63 0.25 6.92
N SER A 109 13.65 1.14 6.77
CA SER A 109 12.33 0.76 6.26
C SER A 109 12.41 0.26 4.82
N ILE A 110 13.07 1.01 3.92
CA ILE A 110 13.16 0.64 2.51
C ILE A 110 13.98 -0.65 2.30
N THR A 111 15.09 -0.82 3.03
CA THR A 111 15.90 -2.03 2.92
C THR A 111 15.09 -3.28 3.25
N VAL A 112 14.33 -3.26 4.36
CA VAL A 112 13.49 -4.39 4.73
C VAL A 112 12.35 -4.58 3.74
N GLN A 113 11.69 -3.52 3.28
CA GLN A 113 10.62 -3.63 2.30
C GLN A 113 11.11 -4.16 0.96
N PHE A 114 12.27 -3.70 0.50
CA PHE A 114 12.92 -4.20 -0.71
C PHE A 114 13.24 -5.70 -0.60
N CYS A 115 13.89 -6.13 0.48
CA CYS A 115 14.19 -7.55 0.71
C CYS A 115 12.90 -8.39 0.73
N CYS A 116 11.85 -7.91 1.39
CA CYS A 116 10.58 -8.61 1.43
C CYS A 116 9.92 -8.69 0.04
N ALA A 117 9.89 -7.60 -0.72
CA ALA A 117 9.29 -7.56 -2.04
C ALA A 117 10.03 -8.50 -3.01
N HIS A 118 11.36 -8.46 -2.98
CA HIS A 118 12.21 -9.19 -3.92
C HIS A 118 12.25 -10.70 -3.69
N TRP A 119 12.28 -11.14 -2.42
CA TRP A 119 12.46 -12.57 -2.09
C TRP A 119 11.22 -13.27 -1.57
N ILE A 120 10.26 -12.53 -1.01
CA ILE A 120 9.09 -13.14 -0.37
C ILE A 120 7.82 -12.91 -1.20
N GLY A 121 7.53 -11.66 -1.57
CA GLY A 121 6.36 -11.27 -2.33
C GLY A 121 5.68 -10.01 -1.80
N PRO A 122 4.55 -9.62 -2.40
CA PRO A 122 3.88 -8.34 -2.13
C PRO A 122 3.18 -8.25 -0.77
N GLU A 123 2.95 -9.37 -0.07
CA GLU A 123 2.14 -9.41 1.15
C GLU A 123 2.88 -8.86 2.39
N THR A 124 4.21 -8.94 2.40
CA THR A 124 5.02 -8.71 3.60
C THR A 124 5.70 -7.33 3.69
N PRO A 125 5.98 -6.60 2.58
CA PRO A 125 6.80 -5.39 2.62
C PRO A 125 6.29 -4.32 3.60
N ALA A 126 5.01 -3.94 3.52
CA ALA A 126 4.45 -2.91 4.38
C ALA A 126 4.46 -3.30 5.87
N ILE A 127 4.28 -4.59 6.16
CA ILE A 127 4.23 -5.10 7.54
C ILE A 127 5.62 -5.04 8.16
N LEU A 128 6.57 -5.71 7.54
CA LEU A 128 7.93 -5.82 8.08
C LEU A 128 8.69 -4.50 7.98
N GLY A 129 8.47 -3.71 6.93
CA GLY A 129 9.05 -2.39 6.80
C GLY A 129 8.56 -1.40 7.85
N SER A 130 7.28 -1.45 8.24
CA SER A 130 6.78 -0.61 9.34
C SER A 130 7.34 -1.03 10.70
N VAL A 131 7.49 -2.33 10.95
CA VAL A 131 8.17 -2.83 12.17
C VAL A 131 9.63 -2.38 12.19
N ALA A 132 10.33 -2.49 11.06
CA ALA A 132 11.72 -2.02 10.92
C ALA A 132 11.84 -0.51 11.18
N ALA A 133 10.89 0.30 10.66
CA ALA A 133 10.86 1.74 10.91
C ALA A 133 10.68 2.07 12.41
N ILE A 134 9.80 1.36 13.11
CA ILE A 134 9.60 1.53 14.57
C ILE A 134 10.89 1.17 15.32
N ILE A 135 11.50 0.03 14.99
CA ILE A 135 12.76 -0.40 15.62
C ILE A 135 13.86 0.61 15.34
N ALA A 136 14.00 1.09 14.09
CA ALA A 136 14.96 2.11 13.72
C ALA A 136 14.78 3.40 14.54
N MET A 137 13.52 3.85 14.71
CA MET A 137 13.22 5.04 15.52
C MET A 137 13.61 4.86 16.99
N LEU A 138 13.35 3.68 17.57
CA LEU A 138 13.74 3.37 18.96
C LEU A 138 15.26 3.33 19.10
N ILE A 139 15.97 2.74 18.14
CA ILE A 139 17.44 2.70 18.12
C ILE A 139 18.00 4.12 17.99
N TYR A 140 17.48 4.90 17.05
CA TYR A 140 17.91 6.28 16.83
C TYR A 140 17.74 7.12 18.11
N ASN A 141 16.56 7.02 18.74
CA ASN A 141 16.28 7.74 19.98
C ASN A 141 17.30 7.36 21.09
N LYS A 142 17.57 6.07 21.26
CA LYS A 142 18.51 5.59 22.29
C LYS A 142 19.97 6.00 22.04
N LEU A 143 20.39 6.07 20.76
CA LEU A 143 21.79 6.33 20.40
C LEU A 143 22.12 7.83 20.28
N PHE A 144 21.19 8.63 19.75
CA PHE A 144 21.46 9.99 19.31
C PHE A 144 20.70 11.07 20.10
N ILE A 145 19.59 10.72 20.76
CA ILE A 145 18.86 11.67 21.60
C ILE A 145 19.29 11.41 23.05
N LYS A 146 20.31 12.15 23.51
CA LYS A 146 20.58 12.28 24.94
C LYS A 146 19.51 13.20 25.52
N ASP A 147 19.03 12.87 26.73
CA ASP A 147 17.99 13.60 27.45
C ASP A 147 18.11 15.13 27.25
N GLU A 148 17.38 15.67 26.29
CA GLU A 148 17.11 17.11 26.23
C GLU A 148 16.03 17.35 27.29
N ASP A 149 16.23 18.38 28.13
CA ASP A 149 15.40 18.79 29.25
C ASP A 149 13.89 18.57 29.02
N PRO A 150 13.15 18.05 30.01
CA PRO A 150 11.73 17.67 29.89
C PRO A 150 10.77 18.87 29.77
N LYS A 151 11.24 20.03 29.28
CA LYS A 151 10.42 21.25 29.16
C LYS A 151 9.30 21.16 28.10
N ASP A 152 9.38 20.20 27.20
CA ASP A 152 8.38 19.97 26.13
C ASP A 152 7.62 18.63 26.30
N GLU A 153 7.70 17.97 27.45
CA GLU A 153 6.88 16.80 27.71
C GLU A 153 5.41 17.21 27.72
N VAL A 154 4.69 16.88 26.64
CA VAL A 154 3.24 16.71 26.72
C VAL A 154 3.03 15.71 27.87
N ILE A 155 2.44 16.19 28.98
CA ILE A 155 2.16 15.36 30.16
C ILE A 155 1.07 14.35 29.77
N VAL A 156 1.48 13.31 29.06
CA VAL A 156 0.64 12.13 28.89
C VAL A 156 0.77 11.37 30.21
N GLU A 157 -0.30 11.30 30.97
CA GLU A 157 -0.36 10.40 32.12
C GLU A 157 0.16 9.03 31.69
N LYS A 158 1.36 8.65 32.10
CA LYS A 158 1.93 7.32 31.87
C LYS A 158 1.06 6.28 32.57
N LYS A 159 -0.05 5.90 31.97
CA LYS A 159 -0.78 4.70 32.39
C LYS A 159 0.08 3.49 32.02
N THR A 160 0.90 3.03 32.93
CA THR A 160 1.66 1.79 32.81
C THR A 160 0.68 0.61 32.82
N PHE A 161 0.40 0.07 31.65
CA PHE A 161 -0.34 -1.18 31.54
C PHE A 161 0.60 -2.34 31.84
N GLY A 162 0.18 -3.27 32.69
CA GLY A 162 0.97 -4.49 32.97
C GLY A 162 1.24 -5.27 31.68
N THR A 163 2.42 -5.89 31.57
CA THR A 163 2.93 -6.62 30.39
C THR A 163 1.90 -7.57 29.78
N VAL A 164 1.13 -8.28 30.62
CA VAL A 164 0.08 -9.21 30.16
C VAL A 164 -1.06 -8.49 29.43
N LYS A 165 -1.48 -7.31 29.91
CA LYS A 165 -2.52 -6.51 29.24
C LYS A 165 -2.03 -6.00 27.90
N THR A 166 -0.79 -5.56 27.82
CA THR A 166 -0.15 -5.11 26.58
C THR A 166 -0.05 -6.25 25.57
N LEU A 167 0.46 -7.43 25.96
CA LEU A 167 0.52 -8.60 25.09
C LEU A 167 -0.86 -9.04 24.58
N LYS A 168 -1.89 -9.03 25.45
CA LYS A 168 -3.26 -9.31 25.01
C LYS A 168 -3.77 -8.28 24.01
N ALA A 169 -3.50 -6.99 24.21
CA ALA A 169 -3.91 -5.95 23.26
C ALA A 169 -3.26 -6.12 21.88
N TRP A 170 -2.00 -6.55 21.82
CA TRP A 170 -1.25 -6.77 20.58
C TRP A 170 -1.49 -8.14 19.94
N SER A 171 -2.20 -9.07 20.60
CA SER A 171 -2.35 -10.47 20.15
C SER A 171 -2.93 -10.60 18.73
N VAL A 172 -3.93 -9.79 18.36
CA VAL A 172 -4.51 -9.81 17.00
C VAL A 172 -3.47 -9.51 15.95
N TYR A 173 -2.71 -8.41 16.13
CA TYR A 173 -1.70 -7.99 15.16
C TYR A 173 -0.53 -8.98 15.10
N GLY A 174 -0.05 -9.44 16.26
CA GLY A 174 1.02 -10.43 16.34
C GLY A 174 0.66 -11.74 15.66
N LEU A 175 -0.55 -12.24 15.85
CA LEU A 175 -1.04 -13.46 15.21
C LEU A 175 -1.25 -13.30 13.70
N ILE A 176 -1.75 -12.15 13.24
CA ILE A 176 -1.87 -11.88 11.80
C ILE A 176 -0.47 -11.91 11.16
N ILE A 177 0.51 -11.22 11.74
CA ILE A 177 1.89 -11.25 11.26
C ILE A 177 2.43 -12.68 11.24
N PHE A 178 2.26 -13.42 12.32
CA PHE A 178 2.72 -14.80 12.44
C PHE A 178 2.11 -15.70 11.36
N PHE A 179 0.80 -15.67 11.15
CA PHE A 179 0.15 -16.49 10.13
C PHE A 179 0.57 -16.10 8.71
N ILE A 180 0.73 -14.82 8.41
CA ILE A 180 1.20 -14.36 7.10
C ILE A 180 2.66 -14.81 6.87
N LEU A 181 3.54 -14.67 7.86
CA LEU A 181 4.94 -15.07 7.71
C LEU A 181 5.09 -16.59 7.55
N ILE A 182 4.36 -17.38 8.35
CA ILE A 182 4.46 -18.84 8.27
C ILE A 182 3.86 -19.40 6.99
N SER A 183 2.84 -18.74 6.40
CA SER A 183 2.25 -19.13 5.12
C SER A 183 3.01 -18.59 3.90
N SER A 184 3.96 -17.67 4.10
CA SER A 184 4.76 -17.09 3.04
C SER A 184 5.91 -18.01 2.59
N LYS A 185 6.61 -17.63 1.52
CA LYS A 185 7.81 -18.34 1.04
C LYS A 185 8.98 -18.40 2.05
N ILE A 186 8.91 -17.69 3.17
CA ILE A 186 9.90 -17.79 4.27
C ILE A 186 9.93 -19.19 4.86
N VAL A 187 8.76 -19.88 4.87
CA VAL A 187 8.64 -21.27 5.36
C VAL A 187 8.16 -22.17 4.22
N PRO A 188 9.07 -22.59 3.30
CA PRO A 188 8.70 -23.30 2.09
C PRO A 188 7.82 -24.53 2.30
N PRO A 189 8.06 -25.42 3.29
CA PRO A 189 7.24 -26.60 3.49
C PRO A 189 5.77 -26.28 3.79
N VAL A 190 5.52 -25.21 4.57
CA VAL A 190 4.15 -24.78 4.90
C VAL A 190 3.51 -24.12 3.70
N ASN A 191 4.25 -23.25 2.99
CA ASN A 191 3.75 -22.59 1.79
C ASN A 191 3.33 -23.58 0.70
N GLU A 192 4.16 -24.59 0.41
CA GLU A 192 3.86 -25.64 -0.56
C GLU A 192 2.63 -26.46 -0.14
N LEU A 193 2.55 -26.88 1.11
CA LEU A 193 1.41 -27.61 1.64
C LEU A 193 0.11 -26.82 1.48
N LEU A 194 0.11 -25.54 1.83
CA LEU A 194 -1.07 -24.67 1.73
C LEU A 194 -1.49 -24.44 0.28
N ASN A 195 -0.53 -24.31 -0.64
CA ASN A 195 -0.79 -24.09 -2.07
C ASN A 195 -1.28 -25.35 -2.80
N GLN A 196 -1.01 -26.54 -2.26
CA GLN A 196 -1.46 -27.81 -2.84
C GLN A 196 -2.77 -28.31 -2.22
N THR A 197 -3.11 -27.84 -1.02
CA THR A 197 -4.26 -28.34 -0.26
C THR A 197 -5.47 -27.43 -0.48
N LEU A 198 -6.65 -28.04 -0.72
CA LEU A 198 -7.92 -27.33 -0.92
C LEU A 198 -7.87 -26.27 -2.04
N VAL A 199 -7.42 -26.69 -3.21
CA VAL A 199 -7.41 -25.83 -4.42
C VAL A 199 -8.63 -26.16 -5.27
N THR A 200 -9.50 -25.18 -5.49
CA THR A 200 -10.60 -25.29 -6.43
C THR A 200 -10.21 -24.71 -7.78
N LYS A 201 -10.43 -25.46 -8.84
CA LYS A 201 -10.22 -25.03 -10.22
C LYS A 201 -11.55 -24.62 -10.82
N PHE A 202 -11.62 -23.41 -11.36
CA PHE A 202 -12.78 -22.89 -12.10
C PHE A 202 -12.39 -22.75 -13.57
N ASP A 203 -12.96 -23.54 -14.42
CA ASP A 203 -12.77 -23.41 -15.85
C ASP A 203 -13.67 -22.28 -16.34
N LEU A 204 -13.07 -21.27 -16.95
CA LEU A 204 -13.76 -20.10 -17.48
C LEU A 204 -13.79 -20.19 -19.02
N PRO A 205 -14.82 -20.85 -19.59
CA PRO A 205 -14.84 -21.17 -21.04
C PRO A 205 -14.86 -19.92 -21.92
N VAL A 206 -15.36 -18.78 -21.41
CA VAL A 206 -15.40 -17.51 -22.15
C VAL A 206 -14.01 -16.87 -22.29
N ILE A 207 -13.09 -17.15 -21.38
CA ILE A 207 -11.75 -16.56 -21.33
C ILE A 207 -10.67 -17.57 -21.76
N GLY A 208 -11.04 -18.85 -21.87
CA GLY A 208 -10.12 -19.94 -22.23
C GLY A 208 -9.07 -20.29 -21.14
N ASN A 209 -9.26 -19.80 -19.91
CA ASN A 209 -8.32 -19.98 -18.80
C ASN A 209 -8.96 -20.71 -17.62
N THR A 210 -8.17 -21.50 -16.90
CA THR A 210 -8.55 -22.14 -15.65
C THR A 210 -8.07 -21.29 -14.48
N PHE A 211 -9.00 -20.74 -13.71
CA PHE A 211 -8.68 -20.02 -12.47
C PHE A 211 -8.53 -20.99 -11.32
N LYS A 212 -7.38 -20.97 -10.63
CA LYS A 212 -7.10 -21.79 -9.45
C LYS A 212 -7.26 -20.94 -8.19
N PHE A 213 -8.19 -21.32 -7.33
CA PHE A 213 -8.41 -20.67 -6.05
C PHE A 213 -7.91 -21.53 -4.90
N GLY A 214 -6.82 -21.13 -4.26
CA GLY A 214 -6.28 -21.78 -3.06
C GLY A 214 -6.98 -21.24 -1.80
N TRP A 215 -7.84 -22.03 -1.18
CA TRP A 215 -8.56 -21.61 0.01
C TRP A 215 -7.63 -21.39 1.21
N LEU A 216 -6.66 -22.27 1.39
CA LEU A 216 -5.76 -22.23 2.55
C LEU A 216 -4.55 -21.29 2.33
N SER A 217 -4.11 -21.09 1.11
CA SER A 217 -3.00 -20.18 0.80
C SER A 217 -3.40 -18.70 0.71
N ASN A 218 -4.71 -18.42 0.80
CA ASN A 218 -5.21 -17.05 0.69
C ASN A 218 -4.87 -16.22 1.93
N ALA A 219 -4.22 -15.06 1.73
CA ALA A 219 -3.87 -14.14 2.82
C ALA A 219 -5.09 -13.68 3.64
N GLY A 220 -6.28 -13.61 3.02
CA GLY A 220 -7.53 -13.30 3.72
C GLY A 220 -7.87 -14.32 4.81
N LEU A 221 -7.63 -15.61 4.56
CA LEU A 221 -7.83 -16.64 5.59
C LEU A 221 -6.86 -16.47 6.76
N MET A 222 -5.59 -16.15 6.48
CA MET A 222 -4.57 -15.91 7.51
C MET A 222 -4.93 -14.72 8.41
N ILE A 223 -5.42 -13.64 7.82
CA ILE A 223 -5.94 -12.47 8.56
C ILE A 223 -7.15 -12.87 9.40
N PHE A 224 -8.09 -13.61 8.83
CA PHE A 224 -9.28 -14.09 9.53
C PHE A 224 -8.94 -14.95 10.75
N LEU A 225 -8.05 -15.94 10.60
CA LEU A 225 -7.57 -16.77 11.69
C LEU A 225 -6.89 -15.95 12.79
N GLY A 226 -5.99 -15.04 12.41
CA GLY A 226 -5.32 -14.13 13.35
C GLY A 226 -6.30 -13.24 14.11
N ALA A 227 -7.33 -12.72 13.44
CA ALA A 227 -8.35 -11.88 14.05
C ALA A 227 -9.25 -12.67 15.02
N VAL A 228 -9.68 -13.89 14.65
CA VAL A 228 -10.53 -14.73 15.50
C VAL A 228 -9.79 -15.20 16.73
N ILE A 229 -8.60 -15.80 16.56
CA ILE A 229 -7.80 -16.31 17.69
C ILE A 229 -7.36 -15.16 18.58
N GLY A 230 -6.87 -14.07 18.02
CA GLY A 230 -6.48 -12.89 18.78
C GLY A 230 -7.64 -12.23 19.54
N GLY A 231 -8.83 -12.20 18.93
CA GLY A 231 -10.05 -11.72 19.58
C GLY A 231 -10.46 -12.58 20.78
N LEU A 232 -10.34 -13.89 20.67
CA LEU A 232 -10.56 -14.82 21.79
C LEU A 232 -9.56 -14.61 22.92
N ILE A 233 -8.28 -14.41 22.60
CA ILE A 233 -7.21 -14.08 23.60
C ILE A 233 -7.51 -12.76 24.29
N GLN A 234 -8.08 -11.77 23.59
CA GLN A 234 -8.52 -10.50 24.16
C GLN A 234 -9.75 -10.63 25.08
N GLY A 235 -10.40 -11.80 25.09
CA GLY A 235 -11.54 -12.09 25.95
C GLY A 235 -12.91 -11.89 25.29
N LEU A 236 -12.95 -11.74 23.95
CA LEU A 236 -14.22 -11.72 23.22
C LEU A 236 -14.80 -13.13 23.11
N SER A 237 -16.11 -13.27 23.34
CA SER A 237 -16.78 -14.55 23.12
C SER A 237 -16.89 -14.87 21.62
N PHE A 238 -16.84 -16.15 21.26
CA PHE A 238 -16.98 -16.60 19.87
C PHE A 238 -18.27 -16.08 19.21
N SER A 239 -19.39 -16.08 19.95
CA SER A 239 -20.66 -15.56 19.47
C SER A 239 -20.57 -14.06 19.12
N ARG A 240 -19.86 -13.27 19.93
CA ARG A 240 -19.65 -11.83 19.66
C ARG A 240 -18.75 -11.61 18.43
N LEU A 241 -17.72 -12.45 18.25
CA LEU A 241 -16.87 -12.42 17.05
C LEU A 241 -17.67 -12.74 15.79
N MET A 242 -18.52 -13.76 15.82
CA MET A 242 -19.38 -14.11 14.68
C MET A 242 -20.41 -13.01 14.35
N LYS A 243 -21.01 -12.38 15.35
CA LYS A 243 -21.89 -11.22 15.14
C LYS A 243 -21.12 -10.05 14.52
N LEU A 244 -19.90 -9.79 14.98
CA LEU A 244 -19.06 -8.74 14.41
C LEU A 244 -18.69 -9.04 12.96
N LEU A 245 -18.31 -10.28 12.66
CA LEU A 245 -18.02 -10.75 11.31
C LEU A 245 -19.24 -10.57 10.39
N ALA A 246 -20.42 -11.02 10.80
CA ALA A 246 -21.64 -10.86 10.02
C ALA A 246 -21.95 -9.38 9.75
N LYS A 247 -21.84 -8.51 10.78
CA LYS A 247 -22.04 -7.08 10.64
C LYS A 247 -21.04 -6.45 9.66
N THR A 248 -19.77 -6.85 9.74
CA THR A 248 -18.71 -6.36 8.84
C THR A 248 -18.95 -6.82 7.41
N THR A 249 -19.31 -8.10 7.20
CA THR A 249 -19.63 -8.63 5.86
C THR A 249 -20.81 -7.86 5.24
N LEU A 250 -21.85 -7.61 6.02
CA LEU A 250 -22.98 -6.81 5.54
C LEU A 250 -22.57 -5.35 5.21
N SER A 251 -21.69 -4.75 5.99
CA SER A 251 -21.22 -3.39 5.71
C SER A 251 -20.35 -3.30 4.45
N LEU A 252 -19.74 -4.41 4.03
CA LEU A 252 -18.87 -4.47 2.85
C LEU A 252 -19.62 -4.76 1.54
N GLN A 253 -20.95 -4.97 1.56
CA GLN A 253 -21.73 -5.30 0.35
C GLN A 253 -21.51 -4.30 -0.78
N LYS A 254 -21.55 -3.00 -0.49
CA LYS A 254 -21.31 -1.94 -1.50
C LYS A 254 -19.91 -2.06 -2.11
N THR A 255 -18.91 -2.36 -1.31
CA THR A 255 -17.53 -2.55 -1.76
C THR A 255 -17.41 -3.76 -2.67
N VAL A 256 -18.04 -4.89 -2.31
CA VAL A 256 -18.06 -6.10 -3.14
C VAL A 256 -18.71 -5.82 -4.50
N VAL A 257 -19.89 -5.19 -4.52
CA VAL A 257 -20.57 -4.82 -5.77
C VAL A 257 -19.68 -3.90 -6.61
N THR A 258 -19.06 -2.88 -6.00
CA THR A 258 -18.15 -1.97 -6.70
C THR A 258 -16.99 -2.72 -7.34
N ILE A 259 -16.33 -3.61 -6.61
CA ILE A 259 -15.20 -4.39 -7.14
C ILE A 259 -15.65 -5.29 -8.30
N CYS A 260 -16.79 -5.99 -8.16
CA CYS A 260 -17.34 -6.83 -9.24
C CYS A 260 -17.63 -6.00 -10.51
N CYS A 261 -18.25 -4.83 -10.36
CA CYS A 261 -18.52 -3.93 -11.50
C CYS A 261 -17.23 -3.42 -12.16
N LEU A 262 -16.21 -3.06 -11.35
CA LEU A 262 -14.92 -2.60 -11.87
C LEU A 262 -14.18 -3.70 -12.63
N VAL A 263 -14.17 -4.92 -12.10
CA VAL A 263 -13.56 -6.08 -12.79
C VAL A 263 -14.29 -6.37 -14.08
N ALA A 264 -15.63 -6.36 -14.06
CA ALA A 264 -16.44 -6.58 -15.26
C ALA A 264 -16.16 -5.49 -16.32
N MET A 265 -16.08 -4.22 -15.91
CA MET A 265 -15.76 -3.10 -16.80
C MET A 265 -14.34 -3.23 -17.38
N ALA A 266 -13.33 -3.54 -16.55
CA ALA A 266 -11.96 -3.73 -17.01
C ALA A 266 -11.86 -4.90 -18.02
N MET A 267 -12.54 -6.02 -17.74
CA MET A 267 -12.59 -7.16 -18.66
C MET A 267 -13.28 -6.81 -19.98
N LEU A 268 -14.39 -6.06 -19.92
CA LEU A 268 -15.08 -5.58 -21.13
C LEU A 268 -14.16 -4.70 -21.97
N MET A 269 -13.50 -3.71 -21.35
CA MET A 269 -12.56 -2.82 -22.04
C MET A 269 -11.40 -3.59 -22.68
N ASN A 270 -10.86 -4.59 -21.99
CA ASN A 270 -9.76 -5.40 -22.52
C ASN A 270 -10.22 -6.28 -23.71
N ASN A 271 -11.38 -6.92 -23.59
CA ASN A 271 -11.88 -7.84 -24.63
C ASN A 271 -12.44 -7.13 -25.87
N THR A 272 -12.90 -5.88 -25.72
CA THR A 272 -13.36 -5.05 -26.85
C THR A 272 -12.27 -4.28 -27.57
N GLY A 273 -11.02 -4.31 -27.06
CA GLY A 273 -9.91 -3.53 -27.60
C GLY A 273 -9.84 -2.08 -27.12
N MET A 274 -10.83 -1.61 -26.35
CA MET A 274 -10.89 -0.23 -25.84
C MET A 274 -9.63 0.14 -25.03
N THR A 275 -9.11 -0.77 -24.22
CA THR A 275 -7.86 -0.56 -23.48
C THR A 275 -6.70 -0.27 -24.42
N ASN A 276 -6.61 -1.02 -25.54
CA ASN A 276 -5.57 -0.84 -26.55
C ASN A 276 -5.70 0.52 -27.27
N ASP A 277 -6.91 0.92 -27.62
CA ASP A 277 -7.16 2.20 -28.29
C ASP A 277 -6.83 3.40 -27.38
N ILE A 278 -7.20 3.31 -26.10
CA ILE A 278 -6.85 4.34 -25.10
C ILE A 278 -5.32 4.39 -24.90
N ALA A 279 -4.66 3.24 -24.77
CA ALA A 279 -3.20 3.19 -24.63
C ALA A 279 -2.49 3.83 -25.82
N LYS A 280 -2.89 3.46 -27.06
CA LYS A 280 -2.35 4.06 -28.28
C LYS A 280 -2.59 5.57 -28.34
N GLY A 281 -3.79 6.04 -27.99
CA GLY A 281 -4.07 7.46 -27.94
C GLY A 281 -3.17 8.21 -26.96
N LEU A 282 -2.95 7.67 -25.78
CA LEU A 282 -2.04 8.26 -24.77
C LEU A 282 -0.59 8.25 -25.24
N VAL A 283 -0.12 7.14 -25.83
CA VAL A 283 1.23 7.03 -26.39
C VAL A 283 1.43 8.00 -27.56
N LEU A 284 0.44 8.17 -28.44
CA LEU A 284 0.50 9.15 -29.53
C LEU A 284 0.60 10.60 -29.02
N LEU A 285 -0.08 10.91 -27.92
CA LEU A 285 -0.05 12.25 -27.32
C LEU A 285 1.25 12.55 -26.59
N THR A 286 1.83 11.55 -25.92
CA THR A 286 2.98 11.74 -25.01
C THR A 286 4.30 11.24 -25.60
N GLY A 287 4.25 10.33 -26.58
CA GLY A 287 5.43 9.72 -27.19
C GLY A 287 6.34 9.05 -26.17
N ALA A 288 7.64 9.24 -26.31
CA ALA A 288 8.67 8.73 -25.39
C ALA A 288 8.57 9.29 -23.96
N ALA A 289 7.79 10.36 -23.74
CA ALA A 289 7.55 10.89 -22.40
C ALA A 289 6.44 10.16 -21.63
N PHE A 290 5.75 9.19 -22.24
CA PHE A 290 4.68 8.42 -21.56
C PHE A 290 5.08 7.88 -20.21
N PRO A 291 6.29 7.31 -19.98
CA PRO A 291 6.70 6.79 -18.69
C PRO A 291 6.65 7.84 -17.57
N PHE A 292 6.91 9.11 -17.88
CA PHE A 292 6.77 10.19 -16.92
C PHE A 292 5.31 10.44 -16.53
N PHE A 293 4.37 10.28 -17.47
CA PHE A 293 2.94 10.48 -17.24
C PHE A 293 2.23 9.22 -16.71
N ALA A 294 2.85 8.06 -16.78
CA ALA A 294 2.26 6.80 -16.34
C ALA A 294 1.75 6.83 -14.87
N PRO A 295 2.46 7.40 -13.88
CA PRO A 295 1.95 7.52 -12.52
C PRO A 295 0.72 8.44 -12.39
N LEU A 296 0.56 9.42 -13.27
CA LEU A 296 -0.63 10.29 -13.28
C LEU A 296 -1.91 9.49 -13.58
N ILE A 297 -1.84 8.50 -14.46
CA ILE A 297 -2.97 7.61 -14.78
C ILE A 297 -3.39 6.82 -13.52
N GLY A 298 -2.43 6.21 -12.82
CA GLY A 298 -2.68 5.54 -11.54
C GLY A 298 -3.25 6.47 -10.47
N SER A 299 -2.77 7.71 -10.45
CA SER A 299 -3.25 8.76 -9.54
C SER A 299 -4.70 9.13 -9.85
N ILE A 300 -5.07 9.35 -11.10
CA ILE A 300 -6.46 9.63 -11.52
C ILE A 300 -7.37 8.46 -11.13
N GLY A 301 -6.95 7.22 -11.40
CA GLY A 301 -7.70 6.03 -11.03
C GLY A 301 -7.97 5.95 -9.54
N THR A 302 -6.97 6.23 -8.72
CA THR A 302 -7.11 6.20 -7.26
C THR A 302 -7.86 7.40 -6.72
N PHE A 303 -7.72 8.58 -7.31
CA PHE A 303 -8.52 9.75 -6.97
C PHE A 303 -10.02 9.47 -7.11
N VAL A 304 -10.42 8.91 -8.26
CA VAL A 304 -11.83 8.63 -8.57
C VAL A 304 -12.38 7.49 -7.73
N THR A 305 -11.62 6.39 -7.58
CA THR A 305 -12.11 5.17 -6.92
C THR A 305 -11.84 5.13 -5.42
N GLY A 306 -10.93 5.96 -4.92
CA GLY A 306 -10.44 5.93 -3.55
C GLY A 306 -9.56 4.72 -3.21
N SER A 307 -9.15 3.92 -4.20
CA SER A 307 -8.48 2.63 -3.98
C SER A 307 -7.41 2.34 -5.04
N ALA A 308 -6.18 2.09 -4.60
CA ALA A 308 -5.10 1.67 -5.49
C ALA A 308 -5.40 0.31 -6.15
N THR A 309 -6.04 -0.62 -5.44
CA THR A 309 -6.48 -1.90 -6.02
C THR A 309 -7.41 -1.66 -7.20
N ASN A 310 -8.42 -0.79 -7.05
CA ASN A 310 -9.36 -0.47 -8.11
C ASN A 310 -8.68 0.23 -9.30
N ALA A 311 -7.76 1.16 -9.03
CA ALA A 311 -6.96 1.80 -10.07
C ALA A 311 -6.10 0.79 -10.84
N ASN A 312 -5.53 -0.20 -10.17
CA ASN A 312 -4.74 -1.25 -10.80
C ASN A 312 -5.62 -2.22 -11.63
N ILE A 313 -6.85 -2.51 -11.19
CA ILE A 313 -7.82 -3.28 -11.98
C ILE A 313 -8.14 -2.54 -13.30
N LEU A 314 -8.39 -1.24 -13.21
CA LEU A 314 -8.80 -0.44 -14.37
C LEU A 314 -7.66 -0.18 -15.37
N PHE A 315 -6.51 0.18 -14.84
CA PHE A 315 -5.43 0.75 -15.67
C PHE A 315 -4.15 -0.09 -15.69
N GLY A 316 -4.04 -1.17 -14.91
CA GLY A 316 -2.85 -2.02 -14.93
C GLY A 316 -2.56 -2.60 -16.31
N LYS A 317 -3.59 -3.16 -16.98
CA LYS A 317 -3.46 -3.68 -18.35
C LYS A 317 -3.19 -2.59 -19.37
N LEU A 318 -3.75 -1.39 -19.18
CA LEU A 318 -3.49 -0.23 -20.06
C LEU A 318 -2.01 0.15 -20.03
N GLN A 319 -1.38 0.17 -18.85
CA GLN A 319 0.05 0.46 -18.71
C GLN A 319 0.91 -0.59 -19.45
N ALA A 320 0.56 -1.88 -19.31
CA ALA A 320 1.27 -2.96 -20.00
C ALA A 320 1.10 -2.85 -21.53
N THR A 321 -0.08 -2.47 -21.99
CA THR A 321 -0.33 -2.27 -23.43
C THR A 321 0.47 -1.06 -23.95
N ALA A 322 0.49 0.04 -23.22
CA ALA A 322 1.29 1.21 -23.58
C ALA A 322 2.79 0.89 -23.62
N ALA A 323 3.29 0.06 -22.70
CA ALA A 323 4.66 -0.44 -22.75
C ALA A 323 4.95 -1.18 -24.05
N SER A 324 4.05 -2.08 -24.46
CA SER A 324 4.16 -2.82 -25.72
C SER A 324 4.16 -1.90 -26.94
N ASP A 325 3.27 -0.89 -26.97
CA ASP A 325 3.20 0.09 -28.08
C ASP A 325 4.46 0.97 -28.16
N LEU A 326 5.14 1.19 -27.04
CA LEU A 326 6.43 1.90 -26.99
C LEU A 326 7.64 1.00 -27.26
N GLY A 327 7.44 -0.30 -27.46
CA GLY A 327 8.53 -1.28 -27.61
C GLY A 327 9.25 -1.63 -26.33
N LEU A 328 8.71 -1.28 -25.16
CA LEU A 328 9.24 -1.58 -23.82
C LEU A 328 8.81 -2.99 -23.40
N ILE A 329 9.43 -4.00 -24.01
CA ILE A 329 9.11 -5.43 -23.84
C ILE A 329 10.33 -6.27 -23.48
N ASN A 330 11.50 -5.64 -23.34
CA ASN A 330 12.75 -6.32 -23.08
C ASN A 330 13.02 -6.52 -21.59
N GLN A 331 14.04 -7.29 -21.29
CA GLN A 331 14.65 -7.33 -19.97
C GLN A 331 15.68 -6.19 -19.88
N SER A 332 15.54 -5.35 -18.88
CA SER A 332 16.43 -4.22 -18.62
C SER A 332 16.84 -4.19 -17.16
N THR A 333 17.87 -3.41 -16.84
CA THR A 333 18.33 -3.25 -15.46
C THR A 333 17.80 -1.91 -14.92
N PHE A 334 17.11 -1.96 -13.79
CA PHE A 334 16.52 -0.81 -13.12
C PHE A 334 17.15 -0.66 -11.74
N PHE A 335 17.98 0.36 -11.55
CA PHE A 335 18.69 0.58 -10.29
C PHE A 335 19.45 -0.67 -9.79
N GLY A 336 20.05 -1.43 -10.70
CA GLY A 336 20.79 -2.66 -10.41
C GLY A 336 19.96 -3.95 -10.33
N ILE A 337 18.66 -3.89 -10.56
CA ILE A 337 17.76 -5.05 -10.59
C ILE A 337 17.29 -5.31 -12.02
N THR A 338 17.55 -6.51 -12.52
CA THR A 338 17.10 -6.92 -13.85
C THR A 338 15.64 -7.38 -13.81
N GLY A 339 14.84 -6.91 -14.77
CA GLY A 339 13.47 -7.33 -14.93
C GLY A 339 12.82 -6.76 -16.19
N ASN A 340 11.53 -7.05 -16.37
CA ASN A 340 10.79 -6.73 -17.58
C ASN A 340 10.37 -5.26 -17.61
N GLU A 341 10.63 -4.54 -18.70
CA GLU A 341 10.25 -3.14 -18.90
C GLU A 341 8.73 -2.93 -18.81
N THR A 342 7.94 -3.90 -19.29
CA THR A 342 6.48 -3.85 -19.18
C THR A 342 6.04 -3.83 -17.71
N ASN A 343 6.65 -4.67 -16.86
CA ASN A 343 6.36 -4.72 -15.43
C ASN A 343 6.84 -3.46 -14.72
N TRP A 344 7.96 -2.87 -15.15
CA TRP A 344 8.44 -1.59 -14.66
C TRP A 344 7.44 -0.48 -14.94
N LEU A 345 6.95 -0.36 -16.17
CA LEU A 345 5.98 0.66 -16.54
C LEU A 345 4.63 0.43 -15.87
N ALA A 346 4.19 -0.82 -15.77
CA ALA A 346 2.94 -1.15 -15.08
C ALA A 346 3.01 -0.80 -13.58
N ALA A 347 4.15 -1.03 -12.92
CA ALA A 347 4.37 -0.66 -11.52
C ALA A 347 4.13 0.83 -11.26
N ALA A 348 4.33 1.69 -12.27
CA ALA A 348 4.06 3.12 -12.21
C ALA A 348 2.58 3.45 -11.90
N ASN A 349 1.65 2.58 -12.32
CA ASN A 349 0.24 2.76 -11.98
C ASN A 349 0.00 2.65 -10.46
N CYS A 350 0.64 1.67 -9.83
CA CYS A 350 0.54 1.47 -8.39
C CYS A 350 1.29 2.56 -7.61
N ALA A 351 2.50 2.93 -8.04
CA ALA A 351 3.27 4.00 -7.43
C ALA A 351 2.56 5.35 -7.54
N GLY A 352 1.96 5.66 -8.70
CA GLY A 352 1.16 6.87 -8.90
C GLY A 352 -0.10 6.93 -8.04
N SER A 353 -0.65 5.78 -7.67
CA SER A 353 -1.83 5.68 -6.79
C SER A 353 -1.64 6.41 -5.45
N GLU A 354 -0.42 6.58 -4.98
CA GLU A 354 -0.08 7.30 -3.74
C GLU A 354 -0.56 8.75 -3.78
N GLY A 355 -0.28 9.47 -4.87
CA GLY A 355 -0.72 10.85 -5.05
C GLY A 355 -2.24 10.97 -5.13
N GLY A 356 -2.89 10.10 -5.90
CA GLY A 356 -4.35 10.09 -6.03
C GLY A 356 -5.08 9.75 -4.73
N LYS A 357 -4.53 8.83 -3.94
CA LYS A 357 -5.09 8.45 -2.64
C LYS A 357 -5.15 9.62 -1.67
N LEU A 358 -4.15 10.48 -1.69
CA LEU A 358 -4.05 11.67 -0.84
C LEU A 358 -5.19 12.66 -1.08
N LEU A 359 -5.64 12.77 -2.33
CA LEU A 359 -6.70 13.68 -2.75
C LEU A 359 -8.08 13.02 -2.87
N SER A 360 -8.16 11.69 -2.75
CA SER A 360 -9.42 11.00 -2.99
C SER A 360 -10.51 11.45 -2.01
N PRO A 361 -11.73 11.72 -2.51
CA PRO A 361 -12.85 12.13 -1.65
C PRO A 361 -13.10 11.15 -0.50
N GLN A 362 -12.89 9.84 -0.75
CA GLN A 362 -13.01 8.82 0.29
C GLN A 362 -12.00 9.00 1.41
N SER A 363 -10.72 9.29 1.09
CA SER A 363 -9.68 9.46 2.12
C SER A 363 -9.90 10.73 2.92
N ILE A 364 -10.32 11.81 2.25
CA ILE A 364 -10.61 13.09 2.88
C ILE A 364 -11.81 12.95 3.81
N ALA A 365 -12.92 12.34 3.37
CA ALA A 365 -14.09 12.10 4.21
C ALA A 365 -13.78 11.27 5.46
N ILE A 366 -12.85 10.31 5.38
CA ILE A 366 -12.40 9.55 6.54
C ILE A 366 -11.58 10.44 7.49
N ALA A 367 -10.71 11.28 6.95
CA ALA A 367 -9.90 12.20 7.77
C ALA A 367 -10.76 13.27 8.45
N THR A 368 -11.75 13.85 7.75
CA THR A 368 -12.70 14.82 8.33
C THR A 368 -13.52 14.19 9.44
N ALA A 369 -14.08 13.00 9.21
CA ALA A 369 -14.85 12.29 10.23
C ALA A 369 -14.01 11.90 11.46
N ALA A 370 -12.75 11.48 11.25
CA ALA A 370 -11.85 11.09 12.35
C ALA A 370 -11.38 12.28 13.20
N CYS A 371 -11.43 13.48 12.66
CA CYS A 371 -10.97 14.72 13.30
C CYS A 371 -12.11 15.66 13.72
N ASP A 372 -13.36 15.21 13.64
CA ASP A 372 -14.57 16.05 13.91
C ASP A 372 -14.57 17.36 13.10
N MET A 373 -14.18 17.27 11.81
CA MET A 373 -14.05 18.41 10.90
C MET A 373 -15.04 18.34 9.73
N GLU A 374 -16.25 17.89 9.98
CA GLU A 374 -17.29 17.76 8.96
C GLU A 374 -17.51 19.09 8.21
N GLY A 375 -17.58 19.02 6.88
CA GLY A 375 -17.74 20.18 6.00
C GLY A 375 -16.43 20.93 5.66
N GLN A 376 -15.27 20.52 6.17
CA GLN A 376 -13.97 21.11 5.85
C GLN A 376 -13.14 20.27 4.86
N ASP A 377 -13.81 19.42 4.07
CA ASP A 377 -13.17 18.54 3.09
C ASP A 377 -12.32 19.33 2.09
N GLY A 378 -12.83 20.46 1.61
CA GLY A 378 -12.12 21.35 0.68
C GLY A 378 -10.83 21.95 1.25
N ASP A 379 -10.82 22.28 2.54
CA ASP A 379 -9.63 22.83 3.20
C ASP A 379 -8.55 21.77 3.40
N ILE A 380 -8.94 20.54 3.74
CA ILE A 380 -7.98 19.40 3.80
C ILE A 380 -7.43 19.13 2.41
N MET A 381 -8.28 19.02 1.38
CA MET A 381 -7.86 18.80 0.00
C MET A 381 -6.87 19.88 -0.47
N ARG A 382 -7.16 21.14 -0.20
CA ARG A 382 -6.28 22.26 -0.56
C ARG A 382 -4.90 22.16 0.10
N LYS A 383 -4.84 21.67 1.34
CA LYS A 383 -3.57 21.51 2.07
C LYS A 383 -2.79 20.27 1.66
N THR A 384 -3.47 19.21 1.20
CA THR A 384 -2.83 17.98 0.76
C THR A 384 -2.44 18.00 -0.72
N MET A 385 -3.05 18.86 -1.54
CA MET A 385 -2.81 18.98 -2.98
C MET A 385 -1.32 19.19 -3.36
N PRO A 386 -0.55 20.10 -2.71
CA PRO A 386 0.87 20.27 -3.05
C PRO A 386 1.68 18.98 -2.87
N PHE A 387 1.39 18.20 -1.84
CA PHE A 387 2.06 16.92 -1.59
C PHE A 387 1.68 15.89 -2.66
N ALA A 388 0.41 15.83 -3.06
CA ALA A 388 -0.04 14.91 -4.11
C ALA A 388 0.63 15.21 -5.45
N ILE A 389 0.66 16.47 -5.87
CA ILE A 389 1.32 16.91 -7.09
C ILE A 389 2.82 16.56 -7.03
N PHE A 390 3.46 16.85 -5.92
CA PHE A 390 4.88 16.54 -5.72
C PHE A 390 5.13 15.02 -5.85
N TRP A 391 4.30 14.17 -5.24
CA TRP A 391 4.43 12.72 -5.34
C TRP A 391 4.26 12.21 -6.77
N ILE A 392 3.26 12.71 -7.49
CA ILE A 392 3.01 12.31 -8.89
C ILE A 392 4.21 12.66 -9.78
N LEU A 393 4.72 13.89 -9.65
CA LEU A 393 5.87 14.35 -10.44
C LEU A 393 7.14 13.58 -10.09
N MET A 394 7.39 13.34 -8.81
CA MET A 394 8.56 12.59 -8.36
C MET A 394 8.50 11.14 -8.84
N ASN A 395 7.35 10.47 -8.73
CA ASN A 395 7.18 9.12 -9.24
C ASN A 395 7.33 9.09 -10.78
N GLY A 396 6.79 10.08 -11.48
CA GLY A 396 7.00 10.23 -12.93
C GLY A 396 8.47 10.33 -13.31
N LEU A 397 9.23 11.11 -12.56
CA LEU A 397 10.67 11.24 -12.76
C LEU A 397 11.39 9.90 -12.48
N MET A 398 11.04 9.21 -11.39
CA MET A 398 11.64 7.91 -11.05
C MET A 398 11.37 6.85 -12.13
N VAL A 399 10.15 6.78 -12.65
CA VAL A 399 9.78 5.84 -13.72
C VAL A 399 10.54 6.16 -15.01
N PHE A 400 10.61 7.43 -15.39
CA PHE A 400 11.29 7.89 -16.59
C PHE A 400 12.80 7.65 -16.52
N LEU A 401 13.45 8.00 -15.40
CA LEU A 401 14.88 7.80 -15.20
C LEU A 401 15.24 6.31 -15.17
N GLY A 402 14.40 5.47 -14.59
CA GLY A 402 14.63 4.02 -14.58
C GLY A 402 14.72 3.41 -15.97
N LEU A 403 13.96 3.93 -16.95
CA LEU A 403 13.97 3.45 -18.33
C LEU A 403 15.10 4.05 -19.21
N HIS A 404 15.60 5.24 -18.87
CA HIS A 404 16.48 5.99 -19.77
C HIS A 404 17.91 6.17 -19.24
N VAL A 405 18.12 6.03 -17.92
CA VAL A 405 19.41 6.35 -17.28
C VAL A 405 20.00 5.15 -16.54
N PHE A 406 19.19 4.31 -15.97
CA PHE A 406 19.55 3.15 -15.14
C PHE A 406 19.00 1.88 -15.73
#